data_641ae3ce968e89a77d7ddd1f291e0b44
#
_entry.id   641ae3ce968e89a77d7ddd1f291e0b44
#
_cell.length_a   1.000
_cell.length_b   1.000
_cell.length_c   1.000
_cell.angle_alpha   90.00
_cell.angle_beta   90.00
_cell.angle_gamma   90.00
#
_symmetry.space_group_name_H-M   'P 1'
#
loop_
_entity.id
_entity.type
_entity.pdbx_description
1 polymer ?
#
loop_
_entity_poly.entity_id
_entity_poly.type
_entity_poly.pdbx_seq_one_letter_code
_entity_poly.pdbx_strand_id
1 'polypeptide(L)'
;MVVIDERGIPHIIDFKTSPKSYNDYNRAKVRTFYYQTAVYNRILRMLGINTDESTVSILPIRFDNFRYENEEFVWDKIIVDASEDVPMLVDITS
;
A
#
# COMPACT_ATOMS: atom_id res chain seq x y z
N MET A 1 -7.46 -1.43 -1.17
CA MET A 1 -8.25 -2.67 -1.11
C MET A 1 -8.19 -3.23 0.31
N VAL A 2 -9.31 -3.68 0.81
CA VAL A 2 -9.36 -4.30 2.15
C VAL A 2 -9.63 -5.79 1.98
N VAL A 3 -8.83 -6.61 2.66
CA VAL A 3 -8.97 -8.05 2.69
C VAL A 3 -9.20 -8.47 4.13
N ILE A 4 -10.19 -9.31 4.36
CA ILE A 4 -10.50 -9.85 5.69
C ILE A 4 -9.97 -11.27 5.75
N ASP A 5 -9.10 -11.55 6.73
CA ASP A 5 -8.52 -12.88 6.88
C ASP A 5 -9.48 -13.87 7.53
N GLU A 6 -9.03 -15.11 7.71
CA GLU A 6 -9.87 -16.19 8.26
C GLU A 6 -10.35 -15.91 9.68
N ARG A 7 -9.63 -15.06 10.42
CA ARG A 7 -10.00 -14.69 11.79
C ARG A 7 -10.90 -13.45 11.84
N GLY A 8 -11.26 -12.90 10.69
CA GLY A 8 -12.07 -11.70 10.59
C GLY A 8 -11.29 -10.41 10.77
N ILE A 9 -9.96 -10.44 10.65
CA ILE A 9 -9.11 -9.28 10.82
C ILE A 9 -8.91 -8.58 9.47
N PRO A 10 -9.19 -7.27 9.38
CA PRO A 10 -9.01 -6.55 8.13
C PRO A 10 -7.55 -6.20 7.89
N HIS A 11 -7.12 -6.32 6.63
CA HIS A 11 -5.81 -5.92 6.16
C HIS A 11 -5.98 -5.03 4.93
N ILE A 12 -5.15 -4.01 4.82
CA ILE A 12 -5.22 -3.06 3.71
C ILE A 12 -4.08 -3.37 2.75
N ILE A 13 -4.42 -3.47 1.47
CA ILE A 13 -3.42 -3.61 0.41
C ILE A 13 -3.42 -2.32 -0.39
N ASP A 14 -2.29 -1.65 -0.44
CA ASP A 14 -2.10 -0.41 -1.15
C ASP A 14 -1.19 -0.64 -2.35
N PHE A 15 -1.75 -0.51 -3.55
CA PHE A 15 -1.00 -0.66 -4.79
C PHE A 15 -0.33 0.66 -5.11
N LYS A 16 0.99 0.64 -5.31
CA LYS A 16 1.76 1.82 -5.72
C LYS A 16 2.37 1.57 -7.09
N THR A 17 2.00 2.38 -8.07
CA THR A 17 2.66 2.35 -9.37
C THR A 17 3.85 3.29 -9.32
N SER A 18 5.01 2.78 -9.75
CA SER A 18 6.24 3.58 -9.72
C SER A 18 7.24 2.96 -10.70
N PRO A 19 8.11 3.76 -11.33
CA PRO A 19 9.23 3.23 -12.08
C PRO A 19 10.32 2.66 -11.17
N LYS A 20 10.21 2.86 -9.85
CA LYS A 20 11.19 2.43 -8.86
C LYS A 20 10.61 1.33 -7.98
N SER A 21 11.47 0.44 -7.48
CA SER A 21 11.07 -0.52 -6.47
C SER A 21 10.76 0.20 -5.15
N TYR A 22 10.11 -0.51 -4.21
CA TYR A 22 9.80 0.06 -2.90
C TYR A 22 11.05 0.56 -2.16
N ASN A 23 12.15 -0.18 -2.28
CA ASN A 23 13.41 0.19 -1.61
C ASN A 23 13.99 1.52 -2.11
N ASP A 24 13.57 1.96 -3.28
CA ASP A 24 14.03 3.22 -3.87
C ASP A 24 13.11 4.39 -3.51
N TYR A 25 12.07 4.17 -2.75
CA TYR A 25 11.18 5.25 -2.32
C TYR A 25 11.92 6.15 -1.33
N ASN A 26 11.74 7.45 -1.48
CA ASN A 26 12.34 8.41 -0.56
C ASN A 26 11.57 8.45 0.76
N ARG A 27 12.22 9.04 1.79
CA ARG A 27 11.63 9.13 3.13
C ARG A 27 10.30 9.88 3.17
N ALA A 28 10.14 10.89 2.32
CA ALA A 28 8.91 11.67 2.30
C ALA A 28 7.72 10.82 1.86
N LYS A 29 7.91 9.96 0.84
CA LYS A 29 6.85 9.05 0.39
C LYS A 29 6.49 8.04 1.47
N VAL A 30 7.49 7.47 2.13
CA VAL A 30 7.27 6.50 3.20
C VAL A 30 6.55 7.14 4.37
N ARG A 31 6.95 8.36 4.76
CA ARG A 31 6.29 9.10 5.84
C ARG A 31 4.82 9.38 5.50
N THR A 32 4.54 9.85 4.29
CA THR A 32 3.17 10.09 3.84
C THR A 32 2.33 8.82 3.94
N PHE A 33 2.90 7.70 3.53
CA PHE A 33 2.23 6.41 3.62
C PHE A 33 1.89 6.06 5.08
N TYR A 34 2.82 6.26 6.02
CA TYR A 34 2.56 6.01 7.43
C TYR A 34 1.45 6.88 7.98
N TYR A 35 1.40 8.15 7.60
CA TYR A 35 0.31 9.03 8.03
C TYR A 35 -1.04 8.55 7.47
N GLN A 36 -1.08 8.11 6.23
CA GLN A 36 -2.30 7.57 5.64
C GLN A 36 -2.78 6.32 6.40
N THR A 37 -1.88 5.42 6.76
CA THR A 37 -2.24 4.22 7.51
C THR A 37 -2.75 4.57 8.90
N ALA A 38 -2.18 5.57 9.55
CA ALA A 38 -2.65 6.03 10.86
C ALA A 38 -4.07 6.58 10.78
N VAL A 39 -4.38 7.32 9.72
CA VAL A 39 -5.73 7.83 9.49
C VAL A 39 -6.72 6.69 9.27
N TYR A 40 -6.37 5.70 8.46
CA TYR A 40 -7.21 4.54 8.24
C TYR A 40 -7.43 3.75 9.54
N ASN A 41 -6.39 3.59 10.33
CA ASN A 41 -6.50 2.93 11.63
C ASN A 41 -7.54 3.63 12.51
N ARG A 42 -7.47 4.95 12.58
CA ARG A 42 -8.42 5.73 13.36
C ARG A 42 -9.85 5.57 12.86
N ILE A 43 -10.05 5.64 11.56
CA ILE A 43 -11.37 5.48 10.96
C ILE A 43 -11.94 4.09 11.30
N LEU A 44 -11.15 3.05 11.14
CA LEU A 44 -11.59 1.69 11.44
C LEU A 44 -11.95 1.52 12.90
N ARG A 45 -11.15 2.09 13.82
CA ARG A 45 -11.44 2.04 15.25
C ARG A 45 -12.70 2.80 15.61
N MET A 46 -12.96 3.92 14.96
CA MET A 46 -14.19 4.68 15.15
C MET A 46 -15.42 3.88 14.73
N LEU A 47 -15.27 2.97 13.78
CA LEU A 47 -16.31 2.06 13.33
C LEU A 47 -16.42 0.81 14.21
N GLY A 48 -15.63 0.71 15.28
CA GLY A 48 -15.67 -0.41 16.19
C GLY A 48 -14.85 -1.61 15.76
N ILE A 49 -13.95 -1.45 14.79
CA ILE A 49 -13.12 -2.53 14.26
C ILE A 49 -11.81 -2.57 15.03
N ASN A 50 -11.45 -3.76 15.54
CA ASN A 50 -10.16 -3.96 16.20
C ASN A 50 -9.07 -4.10 15.14
N THR A 51 -8.06 -3.24 15.20
CA THR A 51 -6.96 -3.19 14.24
C THR A 51 -5.62 -3.65 14.84
N ASP A 52 -5.62 -4.26 16.02
CA ASP A 52 -4.37 -4.62 16.71
C ASP A 52 -3.52 -5.61 15.92
N GLU A 53 -4.14 -6.51 15.16
CA GLU A 53 -3.45 -7.48 14.32
C GLU A 53 -3.55 -7.14 12.82
N SER A 54 -4.12 -5.99 12.49
CA SER A 54 -4.23 -5.55 11.11
C SER A 54 -2.89 -5.10 10.55
N THR A 55 -2.69 -5.33 9.26
CA THR A 55 -1.49 -4.89 8.55
C THR A 55 -1.86 -4.08 7.31
N VAL A 56 -0.89 -3.34 6.81
CA VAL A 56 -0.98 -2.70 5.50
C VAL A 56 0.12 -3.26 4.62
N SER A 57 -0.26 -3.79 3.48
CA SER A 57 0.68 -4.31 2.49
C SER A 57 0.89 -3.26 1.42
N ILE A 58 2.14 -2.88 1.22
CA ILE A 58 2.52 -2.03 0.09
C ILE A 58 2.94 -2.96 -1.04
N LEU A 59 2.27 -2.85 -2.16
CA LEU A 59 2.55 -3.70 -3.33
C LEU A 59 3.00 -2.81 -4.48
N PRO A 60 4.32 -2.62 -4.65
CA PRO A 60 4.84 -1.83 -5.75
C PRO A 60 4.63 -2.54 -7.08
N ILE A 61 4.07 -1.85 -8.04
CA ILE A 61 3.82 -2.35 -9.38
C ILE A 61 4.52 -1.43 -10.37
N ARG A 62 5.25 -2.00 -11.30
CA ARG A 62 5.86 -1.23 -12.37
C ARG A 62 5.65 -1.92 -13.70
N PHE A 63 5.68 -1.11 -14.75
CA PHE A 63 5.50 -1.56 -16.13
C PHE A 63 6.87 -1.59 -16.78
N ASP A 64 7.30 -2.79 -17.20
CA ASP A 64 8.59 -2.97 -17.85
C ASP A 64 8.56 -2.38 -19.25
N ASN A 65 9.55 -1.55 -19.55
CA ASN A 65 9.68 -0.89 -20.85
C ASN A 65 8.41 -0.13 -21.25
N PHE A 66 7.88 0.66 -20.32
CA PHE A 66 6.70 1.49 -20.57
C PHE A 66 7.06 2.59 -21.58
N ARG A 67 6.27 2.68 -22.65
CA ARG A 67 6.53 3.62 -23.73
C ARG A 67 5.25 3.99 -24.47
N TYR A 68 5.34 5.03 -25.25
CA TYR A 68 4.26 5.48 -26.12
C TYR A 68 4.62 5.18 -27.58
N GLU A 69 3.87 4.31 -28.23
CA GLU A 69 4.07 3.91 -29.60
C GLU A 69 2.73 3.85 -30.33
N ASN A 70 2.72 4.32 -31.59
CA ASN A 70 1.54 4.23 -32.47
C ASN A 70 0.28 4.77 -31.78
N GLU A 71 0.41 5.88 -31.07
CA GLU A 71 -0.69 6.56 -30.36
C GLU A 71 -1.26 5.73 -29.20
N GLU A 72 -0.53 4.73 -28.69
CA GLU A 72 -0.93 3.90 -27.58
C GLU A 72 0.19 3.80 -26.55
N PHE A 73 -0.19 3.67 -25.28
CA PHE A 73 0.75 3.29 -24.23
C PHE A 73 0.93 1.79 -24.26
N VAL A 74 2.18 1.34 -24.33
CA VAL A 74 2.52 -0.08 -24.39
C VAL A 74 3.61 -0.40 -23.38
N TRP A 75 3.65 -1.64 -22.96
CA TRP A 75 4.67 -2.16 -22.05
C TRP A 75 4.90 -3.63 -22.37
N ASP A 76 6.07 -4.15 -21.97
CA ASP A 76 6.41 -5.55 -22.28
C ASP A 76 5.80 -6.50 -21.24
N LYS A 77 5.85 -6.11 -19.96
CA LYS A 77 5.25 -6.89 -18.89
C LYS A 77 4.99 -6.01 -17.67
N ILE A 78 4.16 -6.52 -16.78
CA ILE A 78 3.92 -5.91 -15.47
C ILE A 78 4.77 -6.65 -14.46
N ILE A 79 5.55 -5.90 -13.67
CA ILE A 79 6.40 -6.46 -12.62
C ILE A 79 5.79 -6.07 -11.29
N VAL A 80 5.55 -7.07 -10.45
CA VAL A 80 5.10 -6.87 -9.09
C VAL A 80 6.28 -7.16 -8.18
N ASP A 81 6.77 -6.12 -7.52
CA ASP A 81 7.87 -6.27 -6.56
C ASP A 81 7.38 -6.93 -5.28
N ALA A 82 8.33 -7.38 -4.45
CA ALA A 82 7.96 -8.01 -3.20
C ALA A 82 7.13 -7.07 -2.33
N SER A 83 6.02 -7.59 -1.83
CA SER A 83 5.17 -6.85 -0.90
C SER A 83 5.89 -6.68 0.44
N GLU A 84 5.70 -5.53 1.05
CA GLU A 84 6.14 -5.29 2.42
C GLU A 84 4.92 -5.07 3.29
N ASP A 85 4.78 -5.91 4.32
CA ASP A 85 3.70 -5.79 5.30
C ASP A 85 4.17 -4.96 6.48
N VAL A 86 3.41 -3.95 6.80
CA VAL A 86 3.69 -3.12 7.97
C VAL A 86 2.49 -3.19 8.93
N PRO A 87 2.73 -3.21 10.24
CA PRO A 87 1.62 -3.15 11.18
C PRO A 87 0.82 -1.86 10.99
N MET A 88 -0.49 -1.94 11.21
CA MET A 88 -1.32 -0.75 11.22
C MET A 88 -0.84 0.17 12.33
N LEU A 89 -0.59 1.42 12.00
CA LEU A 89 -0.07 2.38 12.98
C LEU A 89 -1.13 2.73 14.00
N VAL A 90 -0.68 2.94 15.23
CA VAL A 90 -1.53 3.48 16.29
C VAL A 90 -1.96 4.90 15.91
N ASP A 91 -3.06 5.38 16.50
CA ASP A 91 -3.57 6.72 16.22
C ASP A 91 -2.48 7.78 16.41
N ILE A 92 -2.44 8.73 15.47
CA ILE A 92 -1.53 9.87 15.55
C ILE A 92 -2.01 10.92 16.55
N THR A 93 -3.26 10.82 16.96
CA THR A 93 -3.82 11.69 17.99
C THR A 93 -3.93 10.89 19.29
N SER A 94 -3.31 11.33 20.29
CA SER A 94 -3.42 10.76 21.63
C SER A 94 -4.65 11.29 22.35
#